data_e74e08c06d70d309bc76b2aaf77eb49c
#
_entry.id   e74e08c06d70d309bc76b2aaf77eb49c
#
_cell.length_a   1.000
_cell.length_b   1.000
_cell.length_c   1.000
_cell.angle_alpha   90.00
_cell.angle_beta   90.00
_cell.angle_gamma   90.00
#
_symmetry.space_group_name_H-M   'P 1'
#
loop_
_entity.id
_entity.type
_entity.pdbx_description
1 polymer ?
#
loop_
_entity_poly.entity_id
_entity_poly.type
_entity_poly.pdbx_seq_one_letter_code
_entity_poly.pdbx_strand_id
1 'polypeptide(L)'
;MARKSKQQRITEGLALIASIKQDPVLAKEQSWLLRFLNDLVTKFQRGKGGTSRQRTLFDEKIADGVPARKVNTHVAQPEVLKAEAAIKVLQAQPSLYSWEIRVGGEIVANGLKYNLSAKQLALLDTFVKKAEQVEAQSQMAVDPEKVTEAQLLVDLGETYIGLTAKKQKAVDILRMAMEQGIGFSDAQLEAGREAVSGELKRYNKLKRWYTPGLLVRYTGKHPGIDMCMVVSEPEVGNFGHNARGYYGSASKSLRVPIIVDGVLVHAPASHLQRYTKKQLKALGAE
;
A
#
# COMPACT_ATOMS: atom_id res chain seq x y z
N MET A 1 -13.32 -55.50 -32.52
CA MET A 1 -11.91 -55.07 -32.47
C MET A 1 -11.03 -56.23 -32.01
N ALA A 2 -9.91 -56.49 -32.67
CA ALA A 2 -8.94 -57.49 -32.25
C ALA A 2 -8.36 -57.10 -30.87
N ARG A 3 -8.19 -58.13 -30.00
CA ARG A 3 -7.71 -57.92 -28.62
C ARG A 3 -6.23 -57.57 -28.62
N LYS A 4 -5.85 -56.29 -28.30
CA LYS A 4 -4.46 -55.83 -28.24
C LYS A 4 -3.63 -56.69 -27.26
N SER A 5 -2.40 -57.01 -27.63
CA SER A 5 -1.44 -57.67 -26.77
C SER A 5 -0.96 -56.72 -25.64
N LYS A 6 -0.39 -57.29 -24.57
CA LYS A 6 0.23 -56.47 -23.51
C LYS A 6 1.34 -55.55 -24.04
N GLN A 7 2.17 -56.12 -24.90
CA GLN A 7 3.31 -55.38 -25.48
C GLN A 7 2.84 -54.22 -26.36
N GLN A 8 1.81 -54.39 -27.16
CA GLN A 8 1.20 -53.33 -27.94
C GLN A 8 0.68 -52.21 -27.06
N ARG A 9 -0.01 -52.51 -25.96
CA ARG A 9 -0.49 -51.51 -24.99
C ARG A 9 0.64 -50.73 -24.33
N ILE A 10 1.75 -51.40 -23.98
CA ILE A 10 2.93 -50.71 -23.44
C ILE A 10 3.51 -49.73 -24.45
N THR A 11 3.74 -50.16 -25.67
CA THR A 11 4.35 -49.33 -26.73
C THR A 11 3.47 -48.13 -27.07
N GLU A 12 2.18 -48.36 -27.31
CA GLU A 12 1.23 -47.30 -27.66
C GLU A 12 1.00 -46.32 -26.47
N GLY A 13 0.93 -46.86 -25.25
CA GLY A 13 0.79 -46.03 -24.03
C GLY A 13 1.99 -45.12 -23.80
N LEU A 14 3.22 -45.62 -23.95
CA LEU A 14 4.43 -44.83 -23.85
C LEU A 14 4.51 -43.75 -24.93
N ALA A 15 4.11 -44.08 -26.18
CA ALA A 15 4.07 -43.12 -27.26
C ALA A 15 3.10 -41.96 -26.97
N LEU A 16 1.88 -42.29 -26.51
CA LEU A 16 0.89 -41.26 -26.15
C LEU A 16 1.36 -40.39 -24.98
N ILE A 17 1.94 -40.98 -23.92
CA ILE A 17 2.53 -40.26 -22.81
C ILE A 17 3.62 -39.28 -23.28
N ALA A 18 4.51 -39.75 -24.15
CA ALA A 18 5.59 -38.93 -24.71
C ALA A 18 5.04 -37.75 -25.50
N SER A 19 4.05 -37.99 -26.36
CA SER A 19 3.41 -36.95 -27.18
C SER A 19 2.71 -35.89 -26.32
N ILE A 20 1.98 -36.27 -25.24
CA ILE A 20 1.33 -35.34 -24.33
C ILE A 20 2.39 -34.50 -23.57
N LYS A 21 3.51 -35.11 -23.18
CA LYS A 21 4.59 -34.43 -22.43
C LYS A 21 5.41 -33.45 -23.27
N GLN A 22 5.37 -33.53 -24.61
CA GLN A 22 6.02 -32.56 -25.48
C GLN A 22 5.44 -31.14 -25.31
N ASP A 23 4.17 -31.02 -24.95
CA ASP A 23 3.54 -29.75 -24.63
C ASP A 23 3.34 -29.63 -23.08
N PRO A 24 4.13 -28.79 -22.40
CA PRO A 24 4.04 -28.64 -20.93
C PRO A 24 2.68 -28.15 -20.42
N VAL A 25 1.96 -27.36 -21.24
CA VAL A 25 0.62 -26.85 -20.89
C VAL A 25 -0.39 -27.99 -21.00
N LEU A 26 -0.35 -28.73 -22.10
CA LEU A 26 -1.22 -29.91 -22.31
C LEU A 26 -0.96 -30.96 -21.22
N ALA A 27 0.30 -31.22 -20.88
CA ALA A 27 0.67 -32.15 -19.81
C ALA A 27 0.07 -31.77 -18.47
N LYS A 28 0.01 -30.48 -18.15
CA LYS A 28 -0.64 -29.96 -16.92
C LYS A 28 -2.16 -30.14 -16.98
N GLU A 29 -2.78 -29.78 -18.10
CA GLU A 29 -4.23 -29.96 -18.33
C GLU A 29 -4.66 -31.43 -18.27
N GLN A 30 -3.83 -32.32 -18.77
CA GLN A 30 -4.09 -33.76 -18.88
C GLN A 30 -3.40 -34.57 -17.76
N SER A 31 -3.13 -33.96 -16.63
CA SER A 31 -2.40 -34.57 -15.51
C SER A 31 -3.05 -35.89 -15.01
N TRP A 32 -4.40 -35.96 -15.00
CA TRP A 32 -5.11 -37.17 -14.68
C TRP A 32 -4.86 -38.27 -15.70
N LEU A 33 -4.97 -37.96 -17.01
CA LEU A 33 -4.77 -38.91 -18.07
C LEU A 33 -3.34 -39.45 -18.04
N LEU A 34 -2.34 -38.58 -17.92
CA LEU A 34 -0.93 -38.97 -17.80
C LEU A 34 -0.71 -39.92 -16.60
N ARG A 35 -1.31 -39.64 -15.45
CA ARG A 35 -1.21 -40.52 -14.27
C ARG A 35 -1.85 -41.87 -14.55
N PHE A 36 -3.07 -41.89 -15.11
CA PHE A 36 -3.77 -43.11 -15.48
C PHE A 36 -2.99 -43.98 -16.46
N LEU A 37 -2.46 -43.38 -17.52
CA LEU A 37 -1.66 -44.10 -18.53
C LEU A 37 -0.36 -44.66 -17.93
N ASN A 38 0.39 -43.87 -17.16
CA ASN A 38 1.59 -44.31 -16.47
C ASN A 38 1.35 -45.49 -15.55
N ASP A 39 0.29 -45.42 -14.75
CA ASP A 39 -0.07 -46.51 -13.81
C ASP A 39 -0.36 -47.81 -14.54
N LEU A 40 -1.09 -47.76 -15.65
CA LEU A 40 -1.42 -48.97 -16.40
C LEU A 40 -0.23 -49.50 -17.19
N VAL A 41 0.56 -48.66 -17.81
CA VAL A 41 1.81 -49.08 -18.50
C VAL A 41 2.72 -49.79 -17.50
N THR A 42 2.92 -49.22 -16.30
CA THR A 42 3.72 -49.81 -15.23
C THR A 42 3.16 -51.17 -14.79
N LYS A 43 1.81 -51.33 -14.66
CA LYS A 43 1.17 -52.61 -14.34
C LYS A 43 1.42 -53.65 -15.45
N PHE A 44 1.29 -53.25 -16.72
CA PHE A 44 1.52 -54.15 -17.84
C PHE A 44 2.99 -54.59 -17.89
N GLN A 45 3.95 -53.70 -17.68
CA GLN A 45 5.39 -54.01 -17.64
C GLN A 45 5.71 -55.02 -16.52
N ARG A 46 5.05 -54.89 -15.36
CA ARG A 46 5.20 -55.85 -14.25
C ARG A 46 4.43 -57.17 -14.42
N GLY A 47 3.92 -57.46 -15.61
CA GLY A 47 3.16 -58.66 -15.89
C GLY A 47 1.72 -58.68 -15.34
N LYS A 48 1.31 -57.62 -14.58
CA LYS A 48 -0.02 -57.49 -14.00
C LYS A 48 -0.97 -56.91 -15.04
N GLY A 49 -2.10 -57.53 -15.31
CA GLY A 49 -3.17 -56.93 -16.12
C GLY A 49 -4.02 -55.97 -15.28
N GLY A 50 -4.44 -54.85 -15.85
CA GLY A 50 -5.52 -54.06 -15.27
C GLY A 50 -6.88 -54.80 -15.27
N THR A 51 -7.89 -54.28 -14.58
CA THR A 51 -9.27 -54.81 -14.71
C THR A 51 -9.76 -54.70 -16.16
N SER A 52 -10.80 -55.46 -16.51
CA SER A 52 -11.40 -55.40 -17.86
C SER A 52 -11.77 -53.93 -18.22
N ARG A 53 -12.44 -53.24 -17.32
CA ARG A 53 -12.83 -51.80 -17.47
C ARG A 53 -11.64 -50.87 -17.66
N GLN A 54 -10.54 -51.07 -16.93
CA GLN A 54 -9.34 -50.29 -17.06
C GLN A 54 -8.65 -50.51 -18.43
N ARG A 55 -8.64 -51.74 -18.93
CA ARG A 55 -8.07 -52.06 -20.25
C ARG A 55 -8.90 -51.44 -21.36
N THR A 56 -10.22 -51.53 -21.29
CA THR A 56 -11.12 -50.91 -22.25
C THR A 56 -10.92 -49.42 -22.30
N LEU A 57 -10.94 -48.72 -21.14
CA LEU A 57 -10.72 -47.30 -21.07
C LEU A 57 -9.29 -46.88 -21.61
N PHE A 58 -8.29 -47.70 -21.30
CA PHE A 58 -6.92 -47.48 -21.81
C PHE A 58 -6.89 -47.58 -23.34
N ASP A 59 -7.48 -48.60 -23.90
CA ASP A 59 -7.54 -48.81 -25.36
C ASP A 59 -8.32 -47.68 -26.07
N GLU A 60 -9.42 -47.20 -25.45
CA GLU A 60 -10.19 -46.04 -25.89
C GLU A 60 -9.32 -44.78 -25.91
N LYS A 61 -8.61 -44.49 -24.81
CA LYS A 61 -7.75 -43.30 -24.73
C LYS A 61 -6.56 -43.32 -25.70
N ILE A 62 -6.06 -44.49 -26.00
CA ILE A 62 -5.05 -44.67 -27.08
C ILE A 62 -5.67 -44.42 -28.45
N ALA A 63 -6.87 -44.92 -28.71
CA ALA A 63 -7.58 -44.68 -29.96
C ALA A 63 -7.96 -43.19 -30.15
N ASP A 64 -8.34 -42.51 -29.08
CA ASP A 64 -8.61 -41.06 -29.08
C ASP A 64 -7.35 -40.25 -29.44
N GLY A 65 -6.14 -40.77 -29.19
CA GLY A 65 -4.89 -40.10 -29.43
C GLY A 65 -4.57 -38.93 -28.48
N VAL A 66 -3.74 -38.00 -28.94
CA VAL A 66 -3.40 -36.81 -28.13
C VAL A 66 -4.60 -35.90 -28.02
N PRO A 67 -5.07 -35.61 -26.79
CA PRO A 67 -6.21 -34.72 -26.62
C PRO A 67 -5.93 -33.34 -27.19
N ALA A 68 -6.93 -32.73 -27.81
CA ALA A 68 -6.83 -31.32 -28.20
C ALA A 68 -6.66 -30.43 -26.97
N ARG A 69 -5.83 -29.41 -27.12
CA ARG A 69 -5.67 -28.37 -26.09
C ARG A 69 -7.02 -27.68 -25.88
N LYS A 70 -7.39 -27.49 -24.62
CA LYS A 70 -8.59 -26.71 -24.30
C LYS A 70 -8.31 -25.25 -24.66
N VAL A 71 -8.86 -24.79 -25.77
CA VAL A 71 -8.86 -23.37 -26.10
C VAL A 71 -9.86 -22.70 -25.17
N ASN A 72 -9.37 -21.78 -24.35
CA ASN A 72 -10.27 -20.95 -23.56
C ASN A 72 -10.94 -19.96 -24.51
N THR A 73 -12.19 -20.21 -24.87
CA THR A 73 -13.04 -19.32 -25.70
C THR A 73 -13.77 -18.29 -24.85
N HIS A 74 -13.46 -18.21 -23.55
CA HIS A 74 -14.10 -17.24 -22.67
C HIS A 74 -13.71 -15.82 -23.10
N VAL A 75 -14.72 -15.00 -23.32
CA VAL A 75 -14.56 -13.57 -23.55
C VAL A 75 -14.69 -12.88 -22.18
N ALA A 76 -13.64 -12.18 -21.77
CA ALA A 76 -13.65 -11.48 -20.50
C ALA A 76 -14.74 -10.40 -20.47
N GLN A 77 -15.40 -10.29 -19.32
CA GLN A 77 -16.41 -9.23 -19.08
C GLN A 77 -15.74 -7.85 -19.20
N PRO A 78 -16.42 -6.84 -19.77
CA PRO A 78 -15.86 -5.49 -19.94
C PRO A 78 -15.32 -4.88 -18.64
N GLU A 79 -15.98 -5.17 -17.52
CA GLU A 79 -15.58 -4.74 -16.16
C GLU A 79 -14.22 -5.31 -15.77
N VAL A 80 -13.90 -6.52 -16.18
CA VAL A 80 -12.60 -7.16 -15.91
C VAL A 80 -11.48 -6.44 -16.65
N LEU A 81 -11.71 -6.07 -17.92
CA LEU A 81 -10.73 -5.34 -18.72
C LEU A 81 -10.49 -3.92 -18.18
N LYS A 82 -11.54 -3.24 -17.75
CA LYS A 82 -11.42 -1.94 -17.06
C LYS A 82 -10.62 -2.06 -15.77
N ALA A 83 -10.90 -3.09 -14.97
CA ALA A 83 -10.19 -3.33 -13.73
C ALA A 83 -8.71 -3.71 -13.96
N GLU A 84 -8.39 -4.42 -15.04
CA GLU A 84 -6.98 -4.69 -15.40
C GLU A 84 -6.20 -3.39 -15.64
N ALA A 85 -6.79 -2.46 -16.39
CA ALA A 85 -6.19 -1.13 -16.60
C ALA A 85 -6.05 -0.36 -15.27
N ALA A 86 -7.10 -0.36 -14.46
CA ALA A 86 -7.11 0.29 -13.15
C ALA A 86 -6.02 -0.26 -12.20
N ILE A 87 -5.83 -1.58 -12.16
CA ILE A 87 -4.77 -2.18 -11.34
C ILE A 87 -3.38 -1.70 -11.78
N LYS A 88 -3.14 -1.53 -13.09
CA LYS A 88 -1.87 -0.97 -13.60
C LYS A 88 -1.65 0.46 -13.12
N VAL A 89 -2.69 1.29 -13.06
CA VAL A 89 -2.60 2.65 -12.49
C VAL A 89 -2.24 2.59 -11.00
N LEU A 90 -2.91 1.74 -10.22
CA LEU A 90 -2.63 1.59 -8.79
C LEU A 90 -1.22 1.05 -8.51
N GLN A 91 -0.61 0.32 -9.44
CA GLN A 91 0.77 -0.18 -9.34
C GLN A 91 1.82 0.94 -9.31
N ALA A 92 1.49 2.15 -9.72
CA ALA A 92 2.36 3.31 -9.55
C ALA A 92 2.56 3.70 -8.07
N GLN A 93 1.65 3.28 -7.18
CA GLN A 93 1.71 3.58 -5.75
C GLN A 93 1.52 2.29 -4.90
N PRO A 94 2.44 1.32 -4.98
CA PRO A 94 2.26 -0.03 -4.43
C PRO A 94 2.16 -0.05 -2.90
N SER A 95 2.78 0.88 -2.20
CA SER A 95 2.72 1.00 -0.74
C SER A 95 1.33 1.37 -0.23
N LEU A 96 0.56 2.15 -0.99
CA LEU A 96 -0.80 2.58 -0.63
C LEU A 96 -1.87 1.57 -1.04
N TYR A 97 -1.66 0.87 -2.15
CA TYR A 97 -2.66 0.02 -2.80
C TYR A 97 -2.25 -1.45 -2.88
N SER A 98 -1.34 -1.92 -2.00
CA SER A 98 -0.82 -3.28 -2.02
C SER A 98 -1.91 -4.36 -1.95
N TRP A 99 -2.98 -4.12 -1.19
CA TRP A 99 -4.10 -5.03 -1.08
C TRP A 99 -4.94 -5.06 -2.36
N GLU A 100 -5.27 -3.89 -2.91
CA GLU A 100 -6.03 -3.73 -4.16
C GLU A 100 -5.28 -4.36 -5.35
N ILE A 101 -3.98 -4.14 -5.43
CA ILE A 101 -3.12 -4.71 -6.48
C ILE A 101 -3.11 -6.23 -6.39
N ARG A 102 -2.90 -6.79 -5.20
CA ARG A 102 -2.85 -8.24 -5.01
C ARG A 102 -4.21 -8.88 -5.25
N VAL A 103 -5.25 -8.45 -4.54
CA VAL A 103 -6.59 -9.05 -4.62
C VAL A 103 -7.23 -8.78 -5.97
N GLY A 104 -7.12 -7.55 -6.48
CA GLY A 104 -7.63 -7.17 -7.80
C GLY A 104 -6.93 -7.96 -8.90
N GLY A 105 -5.61 -8.12 -8.84
CA GLY A 105 -4.86 -8.92 -9.79
C GLY A 105 -5.30 -10.39 -9.80
N GLU A 106 -5.55 -11.00 -8.65
CA GLU A 106 -6.07 -12.37 -8.56
C GLU A 106 -7.48 -12.50 -9.17
N ILE A 107 -8.37 -11.54 -8.88
CA ILE A 107 -9.74 -11.54 -9.42
C ILE A 107 -9.71 -11.31 -10.93
N VAL A 108 -8.93 -10.36 -11.43
CA VAL A 108 -8.75 -10.11 -12.88
C VAL A 108 -8.22 -11.35 -13.58
N ALA A 109 -7.18 -12.01 -13.05
CA ALA A 109 -6.62 -13.23 -13.63
C ALA A 109 -7.65 -14.38 -13.71
N ASN A 110 -8.58 -14.44 -12.76
CA ASN A 110 -9.71 -15.37 -12.82
C ASN A 110 -10.78 -14.91 -13.82
N GLY A 111 -11.11 -13.63 -13.87
CA GLY A 111 -12.08 -13.05 -14.80
C GLY A 111 -11.69 -13.17 -16.27
N LEU A 112 -10.39 -13.22 -16.58
CA LEU A 112 -9.88 -13.52 -17.92
C LEU A 112 -10.12 -14.98 -18.36
N LYS A 113 -10.51 -15.85 -17.43
CA LYS A 113 -10.73 -17.29 -17.69
C LYS A 113 -12.17 -17.74 -17.48
N TYR A 114 -12.90 -17.07 -16.58
CA TYR A 114 -14.22 -17.46 -16.12
C TYR A 114 -15.09 -16.23 -15.85
N ASN A 115 -16.41 -16.37 -15.92
CA ASN A 115 -17.31 -15.31 -15.48
C ASN A 115 -17.19 -15.07 -13.99
N LEU A 116 -17.03 -13.82 -13.59
CA LEU A 116 -16.98 -13.40 -12.21
C LEU A 116 -18.38 -13.28 -11.60
N SER A 117 -18.49 -13.49 -10.31
CA SER A 117 -19.70 -13.24 -9.55
C SER A 117 -19.98 -11.74 -9.41
N ALA A 118 -21.24 -11.37 -9.17
CA ALA A 118 -21.62 -9.98 -8.93
C ALA A 118 -20.84 -9.30 -7.79
N LYS A 119 -20.50 -10.07 -6.72
CA LYS A 119 -19.69 -9.55 -5.60
C LYS A 119 -18.25 -9.22 -6.03
N GLN A 120 -17.65 -10.06 -6.88
CA GLN A 120 -16.30 -9.83 -7.40
C GLN A 120 -16.28 -8.63 -8.36
N LEU A 121 -17.28 -8.50 -9.22
CA LEU A 121 -17.43 -7.34 -10.11
C LEU A 121 -17.62 -6.04 -9.32
N ALA A 122 -18.46 -6.04 -8.29
CA ALA A 122 -18.64 -4.88 -7.42
C ALA A 122 -17.33 -4.48 -6.70
N LEU A 123 -16.52 -5.45 -6.31
CA LEU A 123 -15.20 -5.17 -5.71
C LEU A 123 -14.24 -4.57 -6.73
N LEU A 124 -14.20 -5.09 -7.96
CA LEU A 124 -13.39 -4.53 -9.04
C LEU A 124 -13.81 -3.09 -9.38
N ASP A 125 -15.12 -2.79 -9.38
CA ASP A 125 -15.62 -1.41 -9.58
C ASP A 125 -15.09 -0.44 -8.52
N THR A 126 -14.94 -0.88 -7.27
CA THR A 126 -14.31 -0.04 -6.23
C THR A 126 -12.83 0.25 -6.53
N PHE A 127 -12.10 -0.68 -7.15
CA PHE A 127 -10.70 -0.48 -7.53
C PHE A 127 -10.58 0.44 -8.75
N VAL A 128 -11.50 0.33 -9.71
CA VAL A 128 -11.60 1.25 -10.86
C VAL A 128 -11.80 2.69 -10.36
N LYS A 129 -12.78 2.92 -9.47
CA LYS A 129 -13.01 4.25 -8.89
C LYS A 129 -11.81 4.82 -8.15
N LYS A 130 -11.03 3.98 -7.46
CA LYS A 130 -9.79 4.42 -6.81
C LYS A 130 -8.73 4.80 -7.84
N ALA A 131 -8.58 4.04 -8.92
CA ALA A 131 -7.64 4.36 -9.99
C ALA A 131 -8.01 5.68 -10.69
N GLU A 132 -9.30 5.90 -10.98
CA GLU A 132 -9.80 7.17 -11.52
C GLU A 132 -9.49 8.36 -10.60
N GLN A 133 -9.58 8.18 -9.28
CA GLN A 133 -9.18 9.20 -8.31
C GLN A 133 -7.68 9.49 -8.37
N VAL A 134 -6.84 8.46 -8.51
CA VAL A 134 -5.36 8.62 -8.64
C VAL A 134 -5.01 9.33 -9.93
N GLU A 135 -5.65 8.98 -11.05
CA GLU A 135 -5.45 9.65 -12.34
C GLU A 135 -5.90 11.12 -12.30
N ALA A 136 -7.09 11.38 -11.76
CA ALA A 136 -7.60 12.75 -11.61
C ALA A 136 -6.66 13.59 -10.75
N GLN A 137 -6.12 13.00 -9.67
CA GLN A 137 -5.17 13.66 -8.79
C GLN A 137 -3.85 13.96 -9.51
N SER A 138 -3.35 13.05 -10.35
CA SER A 138 -2.09 13.27 -11.11
C SER A 138 -2.18 14.42 -12.11
N GLN A 139 -3.41 14.81 -12.50
CA GLN A 139 -3.68 15.94 -13.40
C GLN A 139 -3.95 17.25 -12.66
N MET A 140 -4.04 17.24 -11.31
CA MET A 140 -4.27 18.45 -10.54
C MET A 140 -3.05 19.36 -10.56
N ALA A 141 -3.26 20.64 -10.79
CA ALA A 141 -2.23 21.65 -10.63
C ALA A 141 -1.73 21.69 -9.18
N VAL A 142 -0.42 21.83 -9.01
CA VAL A 142 0.21 21.96 -7.69
C VAL A 142 -0.07 23.36 -7.15
N ASP A 143 -0.85 23.44 -6.09
CA ASP A 143 -1.15 24.68 -5.37
C ASP A 143 -0.13 24.85 -4.22
N PRO A 144 0.71 25.90 -4.23
CA PRO A 144 1.73 26.12 -3.21
C PRO A 144 1.18 26.24 -1.79
N GLU A 145 -0.03 26.82 -1.63
CA GLU A 145 -0.67 26.94 -0.30
C GLU A 145 -1.05 25.56 0.24
N LYS A 146 -1.63 24.72 -0.62
CA LYS A 146 -1.97 23.35 -0.27
C LYS A 146 -0.73 22.51 0.02
N VAL A 147 0.37 22.70 -0.71
CA VAL A 147 1.65 22.03 -0.42
C VAL A 147 2.19 22.43 0.95
N THR A 148 2.15 23.73 1.28
CA THR A 148 2.60 24.23 2.59
C THR A 148 1.75 23.64 3.72
N GLU A 149 0.45 23.57 3.54
CA GLU A 149 -0.44 22.93 4.50
C GLU A 149 -0.19 21.43 4.62
N ALA A 150 -0.05 20.72 3.51
CA ALA A 150 0.23 19.27 3.50
C ALA A 150 1.56 18.97 4.21
N GLN A 151 2.61 19.78 3.98
CA GLN A 151 3.89 19.64 4.69
C GLN A 151 3.70 19.78 6.20
N LEU A 152 2.98 20.80 6.64
CA LEU A 152 2.67 20.98 8.07
C LEU A 152 1.93 19.78 8.66
N LEU A 153 0.92 19.23 7.94
CA LEU A 153 0.15 18.08 8.41
C LEU A 153 1.02 16.81 8.50
N VAL A 154 1.90 16.59 7.54
CA VAL A 154 2.87 15.48 7.56
C VAL A 154 3.83 15.64 8.74
N ASP A 155 4.40 16.82 8.91
CA ASP A 155 5.33 17.12 10.01
C ASP A 155 4.67 16.93 11.38
N LEU A 156 3.44 17.39 11.55
CA LEU A 156 2.67 17.17 12.77
C LEU A 156 2.39 15.68 13.00
N GLY A 157 2.13 14.91 11.93
CA GLY A 157 1.97 13.45 12.01
C GLY A 157 3.21 12.76 12.58
N GLU A 158 4.39 13.26 12.26
CA GLU A 158 5.67 12.73 12.75
C GLU A 158 5.99 13.13 14.21
N THR A 159 5.27 14.09 14.78
CA THR A 159 5.39 14.42 16.22
C THR A 159 4.58 13.47 17.11
N TYR A 160 3.70 12.66 16.54
CA TYR A 160 2.79 11.81 17.27
C TYR A 160 3.18 10.34 17.18
N ILE A 161 3.33 9.69 18.32
CA ILE A 161 3.60 8.26 18.40
C ILE A 161 2.26 7.52 18.54
N GLY A 162 1.97 6.63 17.59
CA GLY A 162 0.81 5.75 17.68
C GLY A 162 -0.42 6.24 16.93
N LEU A 163 -0.26 6.86 15.78
CA LEU A 163 -1.35 7.03 14.83
C LEU A 163 -1.97 5.66 14.49
N THR A 164 -3.29 5.59 14.49
CA THR A 164 -3.97 4.39 13.99
C THR A 164 -3.65 4.18 12.51
N ALA A 165 -3.72 2.93 12.02
CA ALA A 165 -3.41 2.63 10.63
C ALA A 165 -4.18 3.51 9.63
N LYS A 166 -5.46 3.83 9.92
CA LYS A 166 -6.27 4.74 9.10
C LYS A 166 -5.71 6.17 9.06
N LYS A 167 -5.30 6.70 10.22
CA LYS A 167 -4.72 8.04 10.35
C LYS A 167 -3.34 8.11 9.71
N GLN A 168 -2.52 7.09 9.91
CA GLN A 168 -1.21 6.97 9.30
C GLN A 168 -1.33 6.98 7.76
N LYS A 169 -2.28 6.21 7.22
CA LYS A 169 -2.52 6.18 5.77
C LYS A 169 -2.88 7.57 5.21
N ALA A 170 -3.66 8.38 5.92
CA ALA A 170 -3.98 9.74 5.47
C ALA A 170 -2.73 10.63 5.40
N VAL A 171 -1.84 10.54 6.38
CA VAL A 171 -0.56 11.28 6.39
C VAL A 171 0.37 10.78 5.28
N ASP A 172 0.43 9.46 5.06
CA ASP A 172 1.28 8.86 4.02
C ASP A 172 0.82 9.24 2.61
N ILE A 173 -0.49 9.38 2.37
CA ILE A 173 -1.04 9.88 1.11
C ILE A 173 -0.52 11.29 0.82
N LEU A 174 -0.56 12.20 1.82
CA LEU A 174 -0.04 13.57 1.65
C LEU A 174 1.46 13.57 1.38
N ARG A 175 2.23 12.77 2.13
CA ARG A 175 3.69 12.65 1.93
C ARG A 175 4.03 12.18 0.52
N MET A 176 3.39 11.12 0.06
CA MET A 176 3.64 10.57 -1.27
C MET A 176 3.25 11.54 -2.39
N ALA A 177 2.14 12.25 -2.25
CA ALA A 177 1.74 13.25 -3.23
C ALA A 177 2.78 14.39 -3.33
N MET A 178 3.35 14.84 -2.20
CA MET A 178 4.46 15.81 -2.20
C MET A 178 5.72 15.26 -2.89
N GLU A 179 6.12 14.03 -2.56
CA GLU A 179 7.30 13.39 -3.15
C GLU A 179 7.17 13.21 -4.67
N GLN A 180 5.96 13.00 -5.15
CA GLN A 180 5.66 12.83 -6.57
C GLN A 180 5.35 14.17 -7.30
N GLY A 181 5.29 15.28 -6.59
CA GLY A 181 4.92 16.58 -7.17
C GLY A 181 3.49 16.64 -7.69
N ILE A 182 2.57 15.93 -7.03
CA ILE A 182 1.16 15.82 -7.42
C ILE A 182 0.31 16.79 -6.58
N GLY A 183 -0.73 17.36 -7.17
CA GLY A 183 -1.67 18.24 -6.45
C GLY A 183 -2.53 17.51 -5.41
N PHE A 184 -3.12 18.26 -4.48
CA PHE A 184 -3.95 17.73 -3.40
C PHE A 184 -5.43 18.03 -3.60
N SER A 185 -6.28 17.05 -3.38
CA SER A 185 -7.71 17.29 -3.24
C SER A 185 -8.04 17.82 -1.83
N ASP A 186 -9.13 18.60 -1.72
CA ASP A 186 -9.59 19.11 -0.42
C ASP A 186 -9.95 17.97 0.55
N ALA A 187 -10.47 16.86 0.02
CA ALA A 187 -10.77 15.67 0.82
C ALA A 187 -9.52 15.02 1.43
N GLN A 188 -8.38 15.03 0.72
CA GLN A 188 -7.11 14.50 1.24
C GLN A 188 -6.55 15.41 2.35
N LEU A 189 -6.59 16.72 2.17
CA LEU A 189 -6.18 17.68 3.19
C LEU A 189 -7.07 17.56 4.42
N GLU A 190 -8.38 17.42 4.25
CA GLU A 190 -9.31 17.24 5.38
C GLU A 190 -9.03 15.94 6.13
N ALA A 191 -8.81 14.84 5.43
CA ALA A 191 -8.41 13.58 6.06
C ALA A 191 -7.07 13.72 6.83
N GLY A 192 -6.13 14.48 6.30
CA GLY A 192 -4.89 14.84 6.99
C GLY A 192 -5.13 15.65 8.26
N ARG A 193 -5.98 16.69 8.19
CA ARG A 193 -6.39 17.51 9.37
C ARG A 193 -7.03 16.67 10.45
N GLU A 194 -7.94 15.76 10.09
CA GLU A 194 -8.56 14.83 11.02
C GLU A 194 -7.53 13.89 11.66
N ALA A 195 -6.59 13.39 10.87
CA ALA A 195 -5.56 12.46 11.32
C ALA A 195 -4.72 13.08 12.46
N VAL A 196 -4.30 14.34 12.30
CA VAL A 196 -3.42 15.05 13.24
C VAL A 196 -4.14 16.13 14.06
N SER A 197 -5.47 16.03 14.20
CA SER A 197 -6.31 17.08 14.79
C SER A 197 -5.85 17.54 16.19
N GLY A 198 -5.32 16.65 17.01
CA GLY A 198 -4.78 16.97 18.33
C GLY A 198 -3.56 17.88 18.25
N GLU A 199 -2.58 17.51 17.45
CA GLU A 199 -1.33 18.26 17.27
C GLU A 199 -1.58 19.56 16.50
N LEU A 200 -2.49 19.58 15.53
CA LEU A 200 -2.91 20.79 14.84
C LEU A 200 -3.56 21.81 15.77
N LYS A 201 -4.43 21.36 16.69
CA LYS A 201 -4.98 22.24 17.75
C LYS A 201 -3.88 22.78 18.64
N ARG A 202 -2.91 21.97 19.01
CA ARG A 202 -1.75 22.38 19.80
C ARG A 202 -0.89 23.40 19.07
N TYR A 203 -0.55 23.15 17.79
CA TYR A 203 0.16 24.08 16.94
C TYR A 203 -0.55 25.43 16.86
N ASN A 204 -1.84 25.45 16.53
CA ASN A 204 -2.63 26.66 16.41
C ASN A 204 -2.75 27.43 17.74
N LYS A 205 -2.77 26.72 18.88
CA LYS A 205 -2.72 27.34 20.19
C LYS A 205 -1.37 28.01 20.44
N LEU A 206 -0.26 27.35 20.10
CA LEU A 206 1.08 27.91 20.27
C LEU A 206 1.29 29.11 19.33
N LYS A 207 0.86 29.03 18.07
CA LYS A 207 0.91 30.13 17.11
C LYS A 207 0.19 31.37 17.61
N ARG A 208 -0.98 31.22 18.26
CA ARG A 208 -1.69 32.34 18.86
C ARG A 208 -1.04 32.86 20.15
N TRP A 209 -0.35 32.00 20.90
CA TRP A 209 0.24 32.36 22.19
C TRP A 209 1.64 32.92 22.05
N TYR A 210 2.41 32.51 21.09
CA TYR A 210 3.80 32.89 20.89
C TYR A 210 3.95 33.49 19.47
N THR A 211 3.54 34.75 19.37
CA THR A 211 3.68 35.52 18.13
C THR A 211 5.10 36.09 18.00
N PRO A 212 5.65 36.21 16.76
CA PRO A 212 6.94 36.85 16.56
C PRO A 212 7.00 38.23 17.22
N GLY A 213 8.13 38.53 17.82
CA GLY A 213 8.34 39.77 18.60
C GLY A 213 7.86 39.73 20.06
N LEU A 214 7.14 38.65 20.46
CA LEU A 214 6.68 38.53 21.85
C LEU A 214 7.87 38.26 22.78
N LEU A 215 7.96 39.02 23.84
CA LEU A 215 8.91 38.76 24.91
C LEU A 215 8.38 37.66 25.85
N VAL A 216 9.26 36.70 26.13
CA VAL A 216 8.98 35.53 26.95
C VAL A 216 10.12 35.27 27.93
N ARG A 217 9.82 34.63 29.05
CA ARG A 217 10.82 34.11 29.98
C ARG A 217 11.14 32.64 29.59
N TYR A 218 12.43 32.36 29.46
CA TYR A 218 12.89 30.98 29.28
C TYR A 218 13.23 30.32 30.61
N THR A 219 12.54 29.25 30.93
CA THR A 219 12.71 28.52 32.19
C THR A 219 13.46 27.19 32.00
N GLY A 220 14.17 27.05 30.90
CA GLY A 220 14.97 25.86 30.58
C GLY A 220 16.26 25.75 31.40
N LYS A 221 17.19 24.88 30.97
CA LYS A 221 18.42 24.52 31.68
C LYS A 221 19.47 25.64 31.86
N HIS A 222 19.24 26.83 31.37
CA HIS A 222 20.12 27.99 31.56
C HIS A 222 19.47 28.97 32.56
N PRO A 223 19.73 28.80 33.84
CA PRO A 223 19.23 29.73 34.88
C PRO A 223 19.87 31.10 34.65
N GLY A 224 19.05 32.13 34.62
CA GLY A 224 19.49 33.53 34.55
C GLY A 224 19.08 34.31 33.31
N ILE A 225 18.48 33.67 32.30
CA ILE A 225 18.01 34.37 31.10
C ILE A 225 16.55 34.74 31.29
N ASP A 226 16.30 35.94 31.78
CA ASP A 226 14.95 36.37 32.09
C ASP A 226 14.16 36.92 30.90
N MET A 227 14.82 37.30 29.81
CA MET A 227 14.11 37.89 28.69
C MET A 227 14.60 37.31 27.33
N CYS A 228 13.68 36.69 26.63
CA CYS A 228 13.90 36.16 25.30
C CYS A 228 12.81 36.65 24.35
N MET A 229 13.08 36.72 23.09
CA MET A 229 12.13 37.13 22.07
C MET A 229 11.75 35.95 21.17
N VAL A 230 10.47 35.76 20.91
CA VAL A 230 9.97 34.84 19.90
C VAL A 230 10.34 35.37 18.52
N VAL A 231 10.97 34.55 17.69
CA VAL A 231 11.52 34.96 16.38
C VAL A 231 10.53 34.67 15.26
N SER A 232 9.96 33.51 15.25
CA SER A 232 9.04 33.05 14.22
C SER A 232 7.86 32.25 14.81
N GLU A 233 6.95 31.83 13.95
CA GLU A 233 5.88 30.91 14.32
C GLU A 233 6.46 29.61 14.89
N PRO A 234 5.67 28.82 15.66
CA PRO A 234 6.08 27.51 16.11
C PRO A 234 6.48 26.63 14.92
N GLU A 235 7.53 25.87 15.08
CA GLU A 235 8.10 25.01 14.05
C GLU A 235 8.03 23.53 14.49
N VAL A 236 7.87 22.66 13.48
CA VAL A 236 7.96 21.22 13.65
C VAL A 236 9.27 20.75 13.01
N GLY A 237 10.10 20.08 13.78
CA GLY A 237 11.40 19.65 13.26
C GLY A 237 12.13 18.68 14.19
N ASN A 238 13.26 18.19 13.71
CA ASN A 238 14.18 17.39 14.48
C ASN A 238 15.21 18.28 15.17
N PHE A 239 14.86 18.78 16.36
CA PHE A 239 15.67 19.75 17.11
C PHE A 239 16.72 19.11 18.02
N GLY A 240 17.23 17.92 17.66
CA GLY A 240 18.19 17.19 18.47
C GLY A 240 17.59 16.57 19.73
N HIS A 241 18.26 15.56 20.26
CA HIS A 241 17.75 14.74 21.34
C HIS A 241 17.58 15.49 22.64
N ASN A 242 16.35 15.63 23.11
CA ASN A 242 16.08 15.35 24.50
C ASN A 242 15.48 13.95 24.62
N ALA A 243 16.24 13.00 24.15
CA ALA A 243 15.97 11.57 24.32
C ALA A 243 16.26 11.17 25.76
N ARG A 244 15.30 11.40 26.65
CA ARG A 244 15.13 10.43 27.73
C ARG A 244 14.31 9.31 27.11
N GLY A 245 14.98 8.18 26.90
CA GLY A 245 14.44 6.99 26.29
C GLY A 245 13.18 6.51 27.00
N TYR A 246 12.07 6.76 26.35
CA TYR A 246 10.85 6.01 26.50
C TYR A 246 10.43 5.57 25.11
N TYR A 247 10.06 4.34 25.00
CA TYR A 247 9.68 3.58 23.82
C TYR A 247 9.01 4.44 22.72
N GLY A 248 9.70 4.57 21.58
CA GLY A 248 9.21 5.23 20.39
C GLY A 248 9.28 6.76 20.48
N SER A 249 10.48 7.34 20.33
CA SER A 249 10.61 8.79 20.15
C SER A 249 10.00 9.20 18.82
N ALA A 250 9.09 10.19 18.83
CA ALA A 250 8.66 10.84 17.60
C ALA A 250 9.90 11.38 16.86
N SER A 251 9.92 11.24 15.52
CA SER A 251 11.03 11.72 14.71
C SER A 251 11.16 13.26 14.75
N LYS A 252 10.05 13.94 14.98
CA LYS A 252 10.00 15.41 15.08
C LYS A 252 9.32 15.88 16.37
N SER A 253 9.55 17.14 16.72
CA SER A 253 8.89 17.78 17.85
C SER A 253 8.44 19.20 17.52
N LEU A 254 7.36 19.67 18.18
CA LEU A 254 6.85 21.03 18.02
C LEU A 254 7.56 21.96 19.02
N ARG A 255 8.22 23.01 18.53
CA ARG A 255 9.02 23.96 19.29
C ARG A 255 8.67 25.40 18.92
N VAL A 256 9.01 26.32 19.79
CA VAL A 256 8.90 27.78 19.57
C VAL A 256 10.31 28.33 19.42
N PRO A 257 10.65 28.93 18.27
CA PRO A 257 11.94 29.58 18.06
C PRO A 257 12.03 30.87 18.87
N ILE A 258 13.08 30.99 19.69
CA ILE A 258 13.36 32.16 20.51
C ILE A 258 14.84 32.58 20.35
N ILE A 259 15.14 33.85 20.53
CA ILE A 259 16.52 34.33 20.71
C ILE A 259 16.81 34.43 22.21
N VAL A 260 17.90 33.81 22.60
CA VAL A 260 18.47 33.78 23.96
C VAL A 260 19.91 34.26 23.84
N ASP A 261 20.24 35.40 24.41
CA ASP A 261 21.60 35.98 24.32
C ASP A 261 22.18 36.03 22.89
N GLY A 262 21.34 36.39 21.93
CA GLY A 262 21.74 36.45 20.51
C GLY A 262 21.79 35.11 19.80
N VAL A 263 21.48 33.98 20.47
CA VAL A 263 21.50 32.64 19.90
C VAL A 263 20.06 32.15 19.65
N LEU A 264 19.81 31.61 18.48
CA LEU A 264 18.52 30.97 18.15
C LEU A 264 18.38 29.64 18.89
N VAL A 265 17.31 29.50 19.67
CA VAL A 265 16.96 28.30 20.43
C VAL A 265 15.54 27.85 20.11
N HIS A 266 15.36 26.58 19.80
CA HIS A 266 14.03 25.98 19.61
C HIS A 266 13.51 25.41 20.94
N ALA A 267 12.75 26.21 21.66
CA ALA A 267 12.29 25.89 23.02
C ALA A 267 10.98 25.10 23.03
N PRO A 268 10.83 24.06 23.88
CA PRO A 268 9.53 23.48 24.15
C PRO A 268 8.64 24.51 24.85
N ALA A 269 7.36 24.55 24.49
CA ALA A 269 6.42 25.51 25.08
C ALA A 269 6.32 25.43 26.62
N SER A 270 6.60 24.24 27.20
CA SER A 270 6.68 24.03 28.63
C SER A 270 7.80 24.80 29.33
N HIS A 271 8.80 25.24 28.57
CA HIS A 271 9.91 26.05 29.09
C HIS A 271 9.73 27.55 28.83
N LEU A 272 8.56 27.97 28.33
CA LEU A 272 8.28 29.34 28.00
C LEU A 272 7.15 29.87 28.91
N GLN A 273 7.41 31.02 29.50
CA GLN A 273 6.40 31.76 30.30
C GLN A 273 6.19 33.14 29.65
N ARG A 274 4.94 33.49 29.42
CA ARG A 274 4.58 34.83 28.95
C ARG A 274 4.67 35.82 30.10
N TYR A 275 5.19 36.99 29.85
CA TYR A 275 5.13 38.08 30.81
C TYR A 275 3.72 38.63 30.93
N THR A 276 3.32 39.00 32.13
CA THR A 276 2.12 39.80 32.34
C THR A 276 2.38 41.25 31.97
N LYS A 277 1.35 42.02 31.66
CA LYS A 277 1.50 43.45 31.38
C LYS A 277 2.24 44.19 32.49
N LYS A 278 1.95 43.88 33.77
CA LYS A 278 2.64 44.46 34.92
C LYS A 278 4.14 44.18 34.93
N GLN A 279 4.53 42.96 34.55
CA GLN A 279 5.96 42.58 34.44
C GLN A 279 6.65 43.27 33.26
N LEU A 280 6.01 43.37 32.07
CA LEU A 280 6.56 44.10 30.94
C LEU A 280 6.78 45.57 31.26
N LYS A 281 5.82 46.23 31.91
CA LYS A 281 5.96 47.60 32.37
C LYS A 281 7.12 47.77 33.36
N ALA A 282 7.30 46.84 34.29
CA ALA A 282 8.44 46.86 35.21
C ALA A 282 9.81 46.66 34.53
N LEU A 283 9.83 46.01 33.36
CA LEU A 283 11.03 45.79 32.54
C LEU A 283 11.28 46.92 31.54
N GLY A 284 10.41 47.94 31.50
CA GLY A 284 10.54 49.05 30.51
C GLY A 284 10.29 48.64 29.05
N ALA A 285 9.55 47.52 28.84
CA ALA A 285 9.31 46.93 27.52
C ALA A 285 7.87 47.20 27.03
N GLU A 286 7.18 48.26 27.49
CA GLU A 286 5.90 48.75 26.94
C GLU A 286 6.10 50.05 26.16
#